data_b8d90cd32ef2bd42bfcab6c15dfc4004
#
_entry.id   b8d90cd32ef2bd42bfcab6c15dfc4004
#
_cell.length_a   1.000
_cell.length_b   1.000
_cell.length_c   1.000
_cell.angle_alpha   90.00
_cell.angle_beta   90.00
_cell.angle_gamma   90.00
#
_symmetry.space_group_name_H-M   'P 1'
#
loop_
_entity.id
_entity.type
_entity.pdbx_description
1 polymer ?
#
loop_
_entity_poly.entity_id
_entity_poly.type
_entity_poly.pdbx_seq_one_letter_code
_entity_poly.pdbx_strand_id
1 'polypeptide(L)'
;MKSVNVPRKSSNLLKRRLKIAEIVAAQGEIKVDDLSAQLGVSGVTIRGDLSYLEQQGYLKRSFGGAIATPLSSEPEAIQPIAPLSLAQQMEIARHCARLIRDRDTLFLGHGTICRKIIPLLSEVKKLRLITNDPEHALLANQFIDGEIILAGSEMLRPDTALAGKQLEQALQHFTITHSILEISHLDADRTLNINVPRLAAAWQLCFDHAQNKTVIVAADPAPSTAAIGHLHQAENVIVSRSINEQYQQQLQSADFVILYTSNECFTWSNRERLQE
;
A
#
# COMPACT_ATOMS: atom_id res chain seq x y z
N MET A 1 35.13 5.32 12.48
CA MET A 1 33.67 5.55 12.60
C MET A 1 33.05 4.27 13.16
N LYS A 2 32.46 4.33 14.35
CA LYS A 2 31.84 3.14 14.98
C LYS A 2 30.47 2.94 14.39
N SER A 3 30.24 1.80 13.76
CA SER A 3 28.92 1.37 13.29
C SER A 3 27.96 1.30 14.47
N VAL A 4 26.88 2.08 14.44
CA VAL A 4 25.79 2.01 15.39
C VAL A 4 25.00 0.75 15.07
N ASN A 5 25.15 -0.24 15.92
CA ASN A 5 24.42 -1.51 15.83
C ASN A 5 22.97 -1.27 16.30
N VAL A 6 22.05 -1.03 15.38
CA VAL A 6 20.62 -0.89 15.67
C VAL A 6 20.07 -2.28 16.05
N PRO A 7 19.40 -2.42 17.21
CA PRO A 7 19.03 -3.74 17.71
C PRO A 7 17.97 -4.41 16.83
N ARG A 8 18.22 -5.63 16.39
CA ARG A 8 17.29 -6.55 15.70
C ARG A 8 15.93 -6.78 16.40
N LYS A 9 15.72 -6.20 17.60
CA LYS A 9 14.49 -6.33 18.39
C LYS A 9 13.28 -5.61 17.79
N SER A 10 13.45 -4.53 17.02
CA SER A 10 12.34 -3.76 16.43
C SER A 10 11.67 -4.49 15.26
N SER A 11 12.45 -5.23 14.45
CA SER A 11 11.87 -5.97 13.31
C SER A 11 10.97 -7.12 13.77
N ASN A 12 11.31 -7.80 14.85
CA ASN A 12 10.50 -8.89 15.42
C ASN A 12 9.18 -8.38 16.03
N LEU A 13 9.19 -7.20 16.65
CA LEU A 13 7.99 -6.58 17.22
C LEU A 13 6.95 -6.28 16.13
N LEU A 14 7.37 -5.67 15.04
CA LEU A 14 6.47 -5.28 13.96
C LEU A 14 6.02 -6.47 13.10
N LYS A 15 6.91 -7.43 12.82
CA LYS A 15 6.52 -8.72 12.22
C LYS A 15 5.44 -9.41 13.04
N ARG A 16 5.55 -9.39 14.37
CA ARG A 16 4.52 -9.95 15.26
C ARG A 16 3.21 -9.16 15.18
N ARG A 17 3.25 -7.82 15.19
CA ARG A 17 2.06 -6.97 15.06
C ARG A 17 1.33 -7.18 13.74
N LEU A 18 2.06 -7.27 12.64
CA LEU A 18 1.48 -7.62 11.34
C LEU A 18 0.80 -8.99 11.39
N LYS A 19 1.47 -9.99 11.99
CA LYS A 19 0.89 -11.32 12.12
C LYS A 19 -0.40 -11.32 12.96
N ILE A 20 -0.46 -10.53 14.02
CA ILE A 20 -1.68 -10.35 14.82
C ILE A 20 -2.79 -9.73 13.95
N ALA A 21 -2.49 -8.67 13.20
CA ALA A 21 -3.47 -8.03 12.32
C ALA A 21 -4.02 -9.01 11.26
N GLU A 22 -3.16 -9.84 10.66
CA GLU A 22 -3.55 -10.89 9.71
C GLU A 22 -4.50 -11.92 10.34
N ILE A 23 -4.16 -12.40 11.54
CA ILE A 23 -4.96 -13.40 12.24
C ILE A 23 -6.35 -12.84 12.59
N VAL A 24 -6.40 -11.60 13.12
CA VAL A 24 -7.68 -10.94 13.45
C VAL A 24 -8.52 -10.73 12.19
N ALA A 25 -7.91 -10.29 11.09
CA ALA A 25 -8.61 -10.10 9.82
C ALA A 25 -9.18 -11.41 9.25
N ALA A 26 -8.42 -12.51 9.36
CA ALA A 26 -8.85 -13.82 8.85
C ALA A 26 -9.93 -14.49 9.70
N GLN A 27 -9.91 -14.29 11.03
CA GLN A 27 -10.81 -14.97 11.96
C GLN A 27 -12.02 -14.12 12.39
N GLY A 28 -12.02 -12.82 12.06
CA GLY A 28 -13.05 -11.86 12.44
C GLY A 28 -12.95 -11.41 13.91
N GLU A 29 -12.81 -12.35 14.83
CA GLU A 29 -12.61 -12.11 16.27
C GLU A 29 -11.63 -13.13 16.85
N ILE A 30 -10.79 -12.69 17.80
CA ILE A 30 -9.86 -13.59 18.52
C ILE A 30 -9.58 -13.08 19.93
N LYS A 31 -9.39 -14.02 20.87
CA LYS A 31 -9.05 -13.72 22.27
C LYS A 31 -7.54 -13.53 22.46
N VAL A 32 -7.17 -12.73 23.47
CA VAL A 32 -5.77 -12.50 23.87
C VAL A 32 -5.04 -13.81 24.17
N ASP A 33 -5.72 -14.75 24.83
CA ASP A 33 -5.11 -16.01 25.24
C ASP A 33 -4.79 -16.89 24.02
N ASP A 34 -5.65 -16.89 22.99
CA ASP A 34 -5.43 -17.63 21.75
C ASP A 34 -4.26 -17.03 20.95
N LEU A 35 -4.19 -15.70 20.85
CA LEU A 35 -3.04 -15.00 20.24
C LEU A 35 -1.74 -15.25 21.00
N SER A 36 -1.82 -15.28 22.35
CA SER A 36 -0.68 -15.58 23.23
C SER A 36 -0.14 -16.99 22.97
N ALA A 37 -1.05 -17.99 22.86
CA ALA A 37 -0.69 -19.36 22.56
C ALA A 37 -0.11 -19.53 21.15
N GLN A 38 -0.74 -18.92 20.13
CA GLN A 38 -0.29 -19.04 18.74
C GLN A 38 1.07 -18.38 18.48
N LEU A 39 1.36 -17.25 19.16
CA LEU A 39 2.56 -16.45 18.91
C LEU A 39 3.66 -16.67 19.96
N GLY A 40 3.41 -17.46 21.00
CA GLY A 40 4.41 -17.78 22.03
C GLY A 40 4.85 -16.58 22.87
N VAL A 41 3.98 -15.57 23.06
CA VAL A 41 4.28 -14.36 23.83
C VAL A 41 3.23 -14.13 24.93
N SER A 42 3.58 -13.38 25.98
CA SER A 42 2.66 -13.15 27.09
C SER A 42 1.42 -12.34 26.70
N GLY A 43 0.30 -12.59 27.40
CA GLY A 43 -0.94 -11.83 27.18
C GLY A 43 -0.76 -10.31 27.42
N VAL A 44 0.19 -9.90 28.26
CA VAL A 44 0.53 -8.48 28.45
C VAL A 44 1.13 -7.90 27.17
N THR A 45 2.03 -8.65 26.52
CA THR A 45 2.65 -8.26 25.24
C THR A 45 1.57 -8.16 24.15
N ILE A 46 0.67 -9.15 24.06
CA ILE A 46 -0.46 -9.12 23.10
C ILE A 46 -1.35 -7.90 23.34
N ARG A 47 -1.72 -7.58 24.58
CA ARG A 47 -2.55 -6.39 24.86
C ARG A 47 -1.88 -5.09 24.43
N GLY A 48 -0.56 -4.97 24.60
CA GLY A 48 0.21 -3.82 24.11
C GLY A 48 0.23 -3.74 22.59
N ASP A 49 0.39 -4.88 21.91
CA ASP A 49 0.36 -4.94 20.46
C ASP A 49 -1.04 -4.64 19.89
N LEU A 50 -2.10 -5.16 20.52
CA LEU A 50 -3.48 -4.85 20.15
C LEU A 50 -3.82 -3.36 20.34
N SER A 51 -3.35 -2.73 21.44
CA SER A 51 -3.51 -1.28 21.63
C SER A 51 -2.85 -0.47 20.53
N TYR A 52 -1.64 -0.85 20.14
CA TYR A 52 -0.94 -0.20 19.04
C TYR A 52 -1.69 -0.37 17.71
N LEU A 53 -2.14 -1.60 17.40
CA LEU A 53 -2.86 -1.90 16.15
C LEU A 53 -4.22 -1.19 16.08
N GLU A 54 -4.90 -1.03 17.22
CA GLU A 54 -6.13 -0.25 17.32
C GLU A 54 -5.88 1.24 17.04
N GLN A 55 -4.83 1.84 17.63
CA GLN A 55 -4.44 3.22 17.37
C GLN A 55 -4.06 3.46 15.90
N GLN A 56 -3.56 2.41 15.23
CA GLN A 56 -3.23 2.45 13.80
C GLN A 56 -4.40 2.04 12.90
N GLY A 57 -5.59 1.81 13.46
CA GLY A 57 -6.81 1.47 12.70
C GLY A 57 -6.86 0.06 12.11
N TYR A 58 -5.94 -0.85 12.51
CA TYR A 58 -5.90 -2.21 11.96
C TYR A 58 -6.97 -3.14 12.52
N LEU A 59 -7.48 -2.86 13.71
CA LEU A 59 -8.49 -3.67 14.40
C LEU A 59 -9.17 -2.82 15.47
N LYS A 60 -10.22 -3.36 16.09
CA LYS A 60 -10.87 -2.80 17.29
C LYS A 60 -10.70 -3.77 18.45
N ARG A 61 -10.35 -3.28 19.64
CA ARG A 61 -10.25 -4.12 20.83
C ARG A 61 -11.64 -4.47 21.35
N SER A 62 -11.81 -5.72 21.75
CA SER A 62 -12.99 -6.22 22.44
C SER A 62 -12.64 -6.61 23.88
N PHE A 63 -13.65 -6.99 24.68
CA PHE A 63 -13.43 -7.48 26.03
C PHE A 63 -12.64 -8.80 25.99
N GLY A 64 -11.35 -8.72 26.32
CA GLY A 64 -10.45 -9.89 26.35
C GLY A 64 -9.84 -10.28 25.00
N GLY A 65 -9.98 -9.48 23.94
CA GLY A 65 -9.48 -9.81 22.61
C GLY A 65 -9.44 -8.65 21.63
N ALA A 66 -9.59 -8.99 20.36
CA ALA A 66 -9.71 -8.05 19.26
C ALA A 66 -10.68 -8.58 18.21
N ILE A 67 -11.35 -7.64 17.54
CA ILE A 67 -12.25 -7.91 16.41
C ILE A 67 -11.72 -7.17 15.19
N ALA A 68 -11.93 -7.75 14.01
CA ALA A 68 -11.73 -7.02 12.76
C ALA A 68 -12.65 -5.80 12.77
N THR A 69 -12.14 -4.64 12.34
CA THR A 69 -12.95 -3.41 12.28
C THR A 69 -14.10 -3.64 11.30
N PRO A 70 -15.38 -3.63 11.73
CA PRO A 70 -16.49 -3.70 10.80
C PRO A 70 -16.57 -2.37 10.03
N LEU A 71 -16.78 -2.46 8.75
CA LEU A 71 -17.06 -1.29 7.92
C LEU A 71 -18.48 -0.79 8.25
N SER A 72 -18.59 0.50 8.58
CA SER A 72 -19.86 1.16 8.89
C SER A 72 -20.82 1.12 7.70
N SER A 73 -22.04 0.68 7.97
CA SER A 73 -23.18 0.65 7.04
C SER A 73 -23.90 2.01 7.03
N GLU A 74 -24.01 2.66 5.86
CA GLU A 74 -25.06 3.65 5.52
C GLU A 74 -25.48 3.54 4.05
N PRO A 75 -26.68 4.06 3.63
CA PRO A 75 -27.49 3.41 2.62
C PRO A 75 -27.27 3.84 1.16
N GLU A 76 -27.71 2.97 0.28
CA GLU A 76 -27.69 2.96 -1.17
C GLU A 76 -27.90 4.31 -1.90
N ALA A 77 -26.81 4.83 -2.50
CA ALA A 77 -26.89 5.62 -3.73
C ALA A 77 -25.62 5.35 -4.54
N ILE A 78 -25.77 4.70 -5.73
CA ILE A 78 -24.68 4.31 -6.64
C ILE A 78 -23.63 3.51 -5.87
N GLN A 79 -23.72 2.19 -5.89
CA GLN A 79 -22.92 1.33 -5.01
C GLN A 79 -21.44 1.76 -5.00
N PRO A 80 -20.97 2.41 -3.94
CA PRO A 80 -19.54 2.64 -3.78
C PRO A 80 -18.92 1.27 -3.66
N ILE A 81 -17.82 1.03 -4.36
CA ILE A 81 -17.01 -0.17 -4.16
C ILE A 81 -16.69 -0.24 -2.68
N ALA A 82 -17.09 -1.32 -2.01
CA ALA A 82 -16.91 -1.44 -0.57
C ALA A 82 -15.42 -1.23 -0.22
N PRO A 83 -15.11 -0.49 0.86
CA PRO A 83 -13.73 -0.30 1.29
C PRO A 83 -13.03 -1.65 1.45
N LEU A 84 -11.79 -1.76 0.98
CA LEU A 84 -11.03 -3.00 1.03
C LEU A 84 -10.86 -3.47 2.48
N SER A 85 -11.16 -4.72 2.74
CA SER A 85 -10.89 -5.36 4.03
C SER A 85 -9.37 -5.36 4.31
N LEU A 86 -8.98 -5.48 5.57
CA LEU A 86 -7.56 -5.57 5.91
C LEU A 86 -6.87 -6.77 5.22
N ALA A 87 -7.56 -7.90 5.08
CA ALA A 87 -7.05 -9.08 4.38
C ALA A 87 -6.73 -8.77 2.91
N GLN A 88 -7.64 -8.09 2.22
CA GLN A 88 -7.45 -7.64 0.83
C GLN A 88 -6.28 -6.66 0.71
N GLN A 89 -6.22 -5.65 1.58
CA GLN A 89 -5.12 -4.67 1.59
C GLN A 89 -3.76 -5.34 1.82
N MET A 90 -3.68 -6.28 2.76
CA MET A 90 -2.45 -7.02 3.05
C MET A 90 -2.02 -7.91 1.89
N GLU A 91 -2.95 -8.55 1.22
CA GLU A 91 -2.63 -9.41 0.08
C GLU A 91 -2.19 -8.58 -1.12
N ILE A 92 -2.85 -7.45 -1.41
CA ILE A 92 -2.40 -6.49 -2.42
C ILE A 92 -0.97 -6.01 -2.10
N ALA A 93 -0.70 -5.66 -0.84
CA ALA A 93 0.63 -5.24 -0.42
C ALA A 93 1.69 -6.33 -0.64
N ARG A 94 1.37 -7.62 -0.39
CA ARG A 94 2.26 -8.75 -0.70
C ARG A 94 2.55 -8.89 -2.19
N HIS A 95 1.55 -8.69 -3.03
CA HIS A 95 1.74 -8.73 -4.49
C HIS A 95 2.67 -7.61 -4.95
N CYS A 96 2.46 -6.38 -4.46
CA CYS A 96 3.35 -5.25 -4.75
C CYS A 96 4.80 -5.54 -4.30
N ALA A 97 4.98 -6.04 -3.08
CA ALA A 97 6.32 -6.31 -2.54
C ALA A 97 7.11 -7.34 -3.37
N ARG A 98 6.43 -8.30 -4.01
CA ARG A 98 7.08 -9.31 -4.87
C ARG A 98 7.65 -8.73 -6.17
N LEU A 99 7.20 -7.56 -6.59
CA LEU A 99 7.70 -6.89 -7.79
C LEU A 99 9.03 -6.19 -7.54
N ILE A 100 9.38 -5.92 -6.27
CA ILE A 100 10.55 -5.13 -5.90
C ILE A 100 11.76 -6.03 -5.69
N ARG A 101 12.90 -5.61 -6.22
CA ARG A 101 14.17 -6.36 -6.22
C ARG A 101 15.28 -5.62 -5.49
N ASP A 102 16.35 -6.33 -5.20
CA ASP A 102 17.58 -5.75 -4.66
C ASP A 102 18.08 -4.60 -5.55
N ARG A 103 18.50 -3.51 -4.94
CA ARG A 103 19.05 -2.30 -5.58
C ARG A 103 18.01 -1.46 -6.36
N ASP A 104 16.73 -1.76 -6.25
CA ASP A 104 15.71 -0.90 -6.85
C ASP A 104 15.72 0.50 -6.25
N THR A 105 15.32 1.47 -7.06
CA THR A 105 14.88 2.79 -6.63
C THR A 105 13.36 2.82 -6.72
N LEU A 106 12.71 2.63 -5.58
CA LEU A 106 11.26 2.58 -5.46
C LEU A 106 10.70 3.95 -5.08
N PHE A 107 9.81 4.51 -5.88
CA PHE A 107 8.90 5.54 -5.42
C PHE A 107 7.63 4.89 -4.89
N LEU A 108 7.35 5.10 -3.61
CA LEU A 108 6.15 4.62 -2.93
C LEU A 108 5.29 5.82 -2.55
N GLY A 109 4.20 6.00 -3.27
CA GLY A 109 3.27 7.11 -3.06
C GLY A 109 2.54 7.04 -1.72
N HIS A 110 1.96 8.17 -1.31
CA HIS A 110 1.05 8.20 -0.17
C HIS A 110 -0.11 7.22 -0.37
N GLY A 111 -0.49 6.52 0.71
CA GLY A 111 -1.63 5.61 0.69
C GLY A 111 -1.58 4.54 1.77
N THR A 112 -2.74 4.04 2.16
CA THR A 112 -2.90 3.04 3.24
C THR A 112 -2.33 1.67 2.86
N ILE A 113 -2.47 1.27 1.61
CA ILE A 113 -1.92 -0.01 1.12
C ILE A 113 -0.42 0.14 0.90
N CYS A 114 0.02 1.27 0.33
CA CYS A 114 1.43 1.60 0.18
C CYS A 114 2.18 1.51 1.51
N ARG A 115 1.61 2.01 2.60
CA ARG A 115 2.17 1.87 3.94
C ARG A 115 2.39 0.41 4.35
N LYS A 116 1.49 -0.51 3.96
CA LYS A 116 1.56 -1.94 4.30
C LYS A 116 2.62 -2.70 3.49
N ILE A 117 3.08 -2.15 2.38
CA ILE A 117 4.17 -2.72 1.58
C ILE A 117 5.50 -2.63 2.34
N ILE A 118 5.76 -1.55 3.06
CA ILE A 118 7.05 -1.23 3.66
C ILE A 118 7.63 -2.37 4.52
N PRO A 119 6.90 -2.95 5.49
CA PRO A 119 7.43 -4.04 6.31
C PRO A 119 7.75 -5.30 5.51
N LEU A 120 7.12 -5.48 4.35
CA LEU A 120 7.32 -6.65 3.48
C LEU A 120 8.60 -6.53 2.63
N LEU A 121 9.20 -5.34 2.59
CA LEU A 121 10.45 -5.07 1.87
C LEU A 121 11.71 -5.29 2.74
N SER A 122 11.56 -5.80 3.97
CA SER A 122 12.67 -5.95 4.94
C SER A 122 13.82 -6.84 4.49
N GLU A 123 13.59 -7.72 3.53
CA GLU A 123 14.61 -8.63 2.99
C GLU A 123 15.25 -8.09 1.68
N VAL A 124 14.69 -7.00 1.12
CA VAL A 124 15.23 -6.36 -0.09
C VAL A 124 16.49 -5.57 0.25
N LYS A 125 17.59 -5.89 -0.42
CA LYS A 125 18.90 -5.33 -0.10
C LYS A 125 19.20 -4.10 -0.95
N LYS A 126 19.82 -3.09 -0.31
CA LYS A 126 20.26 -1.85 -0.96
C LYS A 126 19.12 -1.12 -1.68
N LEU A 127 17.90 -1.25 -1.16
CA LEU A 127 16.74 -0.55 -1.67
C LEU A 127 16.90 0.96 -1.42
N ARG A 128 16.64 1.77 -2.44
CA ARG A 128 16.40 3.21 -2.26
C ARG A 128 14.91 3.46 -2.27
N LEU A 129 14.34 3.82 -1.13
CA LEU A 129 12.93 4.18 -1.01
C LEU A 129 12.78 5.70 -1.07
N ILE A 130 12.02 6.18 -2.04
CA ILE A 130 11.56 7.57 -2.12
C ILE A 130 10.07 7.57 -1.78
N THR A 131 9.65 8.41 -0.87
CA THR A 131 8.23 8.56 -0.52
C THR A 131 7.90 10.02 -0.25
N ASN A 132 6.65 10.39 -0.43
CA ASN A 132 6.13 11.70 -0.06
C ASN A 132 5.28 11.65 1.22
N ASP A 133 5.37 10.58 2.00
CA ASP A 133 4.64 10.40 3.24
C ASP A 133 5.61 10.28 4.42
N PRO A 134 5.60 11.22 5.39
CA PRO A 134 6.42 11.15 6.59
C PRO A 134 6.22 9.88 7.41
N GLU A 135 4.99 9.35 7.50
CA GLU A 135 4.73 8.11 8.23
C GLU A 135 5.35 6.90 7.52
N HIS A 136 5.34 6.90 6.17
CA HIS A 136 6.05 5.90 5.38
C HIS A 136 7.55 5.94 5.64
N ALA A 137 8.16 7.14 5.64
CA ALA A 137 9.58 7.31 5.90
C ALA A 137 9.97 6.85 7.31
N LEU A 138 9.18 7.20 8.33
CA LEU A 138 9.39 6.76 9.71
C LEU A 138 9.25 5.23 9.85
N LEU A 139 8.27 4.64 9.18
CA LEU A 139 8.08 3.19 9.17
C LEU A 139 9.23 2.49 8.43
N ALA A 140 9.62 3.01 7.27
CA ALA A 140 10.71 2.47 6.47
C ALA A 140 12.03 2.41 7.24
N ASN A 141 12.34 3.41 8.04
CA ASN A 141 13.54 3.43 8.89
C ASN A 141 13.65 2.24 9.87
N GLN A 142 12.55 1.53 10.10
CA GLN A 142 12.53 0.36 10.99
C GLN A 142 12.73 -0.97 10.24
N PHE A 143 12.49 -1.00 8.93
CA PHE A 143 12.46 -2.23 8.13
C PHE A 143 13.47 -2.27 7.00
N ILE A 144 13.76 -1.14 6.39
CA ILE A 144 14.56 -1.07 5.16
C ILE A 144 16.02 -0.83 5.51
N ASP A 145 16.87 -1.75 5.06
CA ASP A 145 18.33 -1.61 5.10
C ASP A 145 18.80 -0.96 3.79
N GLY A 146 18.58 0.34 3.68
CA GLY A 146 18.87 1.10 2.46
C GLY A 146 18.75 2.60 2.65
N GLU A 147 18.64 3.31 1.55
CA GLU A 147 18.46 4.76 1.56
C GLU A 147 16.97 5.11 1.60
N ILE A 148 16.59 6.03 2.50
CA ILE A 148 15.21 6.51 2.62
C ILE A 148 15.21 8.00 2.35
N ILE A 149 14.42 8.42 1.36
CA ILE A 149 14.29 9.79 0.91
C ILE A 149 12.84 10.23 1.10
N LEU A 150 12.65 11.22 1.97
CA LEU A 150 11.36 11.90 2.10
C LEU A 150 11.34 13.10 1.17
N ALA A 151 10.44 13.10 0.19
CA ALA A 151 10.31 14.12 -0.83
C ALA A 151 9.03 14.96 -0.64
N GLY A 152 9.13 16.26 -0.88
CA GLY A 152 8.04 17.22 -0.73
C GLY A 152 8.28 18.22 0.38
N SER A 153 7.50 19.29 0.39
CA SER A 153 7.70 20.40 1.34
C SER A 153 6.41 20.91 1.96
N GLU A 154 5.27 20.66 1.35
CA GLU A 154 3.97 21.15 1.79
C GLU A 154 3.12 20.00 2.31
N MET A 155 2.86 19.97 3.61
CA MET A 155 2.00 18.95 4.20
C MET A 155 0.53 19.20 3.86
N LEU A 156 -0.09 18.19 3.28
CA LEU A 156 -1.52 18.17 3.00
C LEU A 156 -2.30 17.80 4.27
N ARG A 157 -3.47 18.44 4.46
CA ARG A 157 -4.35 18.13 5.58
C ARG A 157 -5.74 17.74 5.04
N PRO A 158 -6.40 16.76 5.65
CA PRO A 158 -6.05 16.00 6.87
C PRO A 158 -4.99 14.88 6.63
N ASP A 159 -4.62 14.62 5.40
CA ASP A 159 -3.63 13.60 5.04
C ASP A 159 -2.23 13.99 5.55
N THR A 160 -1.34 13.00 5.66
CA THR A 160 0.06 13.22 6.03
C THR A 160 0.96 13.40 4.80
N ALA A 161 0.42 13.33 3.59
CA ALA A 161 1.17 13.45 2.36
C ALA A 161 1.86 14.80 2.21
N LEU A 162 3.07 14.80 1.67
CA LEU A 162 3.77 16.00 1.25
C LEU A 162 3.57 16.24 -0.25
N ALA A 163 3.36 17.48 -0.61
CA ALA A 163 3.23 17.94 -1.99
C ALA A 163 4.25 19.07 -2.27
N GLY A 164 4.13 19.72 -3.42
CA GLY A 164 4.91 20.90 -3.79
C GLY A 164 6.03 20.59 -4.77
N LYS A 165 6.66 21.65 -5.28
CA LYS A 165 7.69 21.57 -6.31
C LYS A 165 8.89 20.70 -5.94
N GLN A 166 9.22 20.60 -4.66
CA GLN A 166 10.32 19.76 -4.17
C GLN A 166 10.02 18.26 -4.38
N LEU A 167 8.75 17.83 -4.32
CA LEU A 167 8.36 16.48 -4.68
C LEU A 167 8.60 16.23 -6.17
N GLU A 168 8.13 17.13 -7.03
CA GLU A 168 8.32 17.02 -8.48
C GLU A 168 9.80 17.02 -8.86
N GLN A 169 10.62 17.89 -8.26
CA GLN A 169 12.06 17.94 -8.46
C GLN A 169 12.76 16.65 -8.03
N ALA A 170 12.37 16.07 -6.90
CA ALA A 170 12.91 14.78 -6.46
C ALA A 170 12.59 13.67 -7.47
N LEU A 171 11.34 13.60 -7.94
CA LEU A 171 10.92 12.61 -8.93
C LEU A 171 11.65 12.74 -10.28
N GLN A 172 12.01 13.96 -10.68
CA GLN A 172 12.81 14.21 -11.89
C GLN A 172 14.30 13.91 -11.70
N HIS A 173 14.81 14.07 -10.47
CA HIS A 173 16.24 13.91 -10.18
C HIS A 173 16.67 12.44 -10.10
N PHE A 174 15.81 11.56 -9.62
CA PHE A 174 16.13 10.14 -9.44
C PHE A 174 15.68 9.31 -10.63
N THR A 175 16.51 8.33 -11.03
CA THR A 175 16.08 7.26 -11.93
C THR A 175 15.24 6.26 -11.12
N ILE A 176 13.92 6.33 -11.27
CA ILE A 176 12.97 5.47 -10.56
C ILE A 176 12.83 4.16 -11.34
N THR A 177 13.22 3.04 -10.72
CA THR A 177 13.06 1.71 -11.34
C THR A 177 11.63 1.20 -11.19
N HIS A 178 11.00 1.47 -10.03
CA HIS A 178 9.60 1.12 -9.76
C HIS A 178 8.86 2.29 -9.13
N SER A 179 7.64 2.54 -9.58
CA SER A 179 6.66 3.36 -8.88
C SER A 179 5.44 2.54 -8.49
N ILE A 180 4.96 2.71 -7.26
CA ILE A 180 3.72 2.12 -6.75
C ILE A 180 2.84 3.24 -6.24
N LEU A 181 1.67 3.39 -6.87
CA LEU A 181 0.71 4.45 -6.59
C LEU A 181 -0.68 3.87 -6.30
N GLU A 182 -1.35 4.39 -5.27
CA GLU A 182 -2.76 4.12 -5.07
C GLU A 182 -3.60 5.09 -5.91
N ILE A 183 -4.55 4.54 -6.66
CA ILE A 183 -5.55 5.31 -7.40
C ILE A 183 -6.94 5.08 -6.80
N SER A 184 -7.80 6.07 -6.93
CA SER A 184 -9.17 5.99 -6.43
C SER A 184 -10.05 5.17 -7.37
N HIS A 185 -9.97 5.42 -8.67
CA HIS A 185 -10.78 4.73 -9.67
C HIS A 185 -10.19 4.88 -11.09
N LEU A 186 -10.75 4.09 -11.98
CA LEU A 186 -10.51 4.10 -13.41
C LEU A 186 -11.80 4.56 -14.12
N ASP A 187 -11.70 5.60 -14.93
CA ASP A 187 -12.84 6.06 -15.74
C ASP A 187 -13.14 5.13 -16.92
N ALA A 188 -14.30 5.35 -17.55
CA ALA A 188 -14.72 4.58 -18.72
C ALA A 188 -13.74 4.70 -19.91
N ASP A 189 -13.07 5.83 -20.05
CA ASP A 189 -12.02 6.08 -21.05
C ASP A 189 -10.63 5.58 -20.61
N ARG A 190 -10.56 4.85 -19.50
CA ARG A 190 -9.33 4.29 -18.90
C ARG A 190 -8.38 5.33 -18.31
N THR A 191 -8.88 6.50 -17.97
CA THR A 191 -8.11 7.50 -17.21
C THR A 191 -7.97 7.05 -15.77
N LEU A 192 -6.74 7.13 -15.24
CA LEU A 192 -6.40 6.82 -13.85
C LEU A 192 -6.61 8.06 -12.99
N ASN A 193 -7.42 7.96 -11.94
CA ASN A 193 -7.78 9.07 -11.08
C ASN A 193 -7.35 8.87 -9.64
N ILE A 194 -6.95 9.96 -8.99
CA ILE A 194 -6.63 10.02 -7.55
C ILE A 194 -7.55 10.98 -6.83
N ASN A 195 -7.78 10.73 -5.54
CA ASN A 195 -8.62 11.55 -4.67
C ASN A 195 -7.89 12.72 -3.99
N VAL A 196 -6.60 12.92 -4.27
CA VAL A 196 -5.79 14.04 -3.77
C VAL A 196 -5.25 14.88 -4.95
N PRO A 197 -6.04 15.80 -5.52
CA PRO A 197 -5.68 16.53 -6.76
C PRO A 197 -4.32 17.25 -6.70
N ARG A 198 -3.89 17.69 -5.52
CA ARG A 198 -2.58 18.33 -5.33
C ARG A 198 -1.38 17.43 -5.58
N LEU A 199 -1.57 16.12 -5.64
CA LEU A 199 -0.52 15.15 -5.98
C LEU A 199 -0.52 14.78 -7.47
N ALA A 200 -1.48 15.23 -8.26
CA ALA A 200 -1.64 14.81 -9.66
C ALA A 200 -0.40 15.07 -10.51
N ALA A 201 0.18 16.26 -10.43
CA ALA A 201 1.39 16.59 -11.20
C ALA A 201 2.56 15.68 -10.84
N ALA A 202 2.76 15.38 -9.57
CA ALA A 202 3.82 14.47 -9.12
C ALA A 202 3.57 13.03 -9.58
N TRP A 203 2.31 12.56 -9.54
CA TRP A 203 1.93 11.22 -10.02
C TRP A 203 2.10 11.10 -11.54
N GLN A 204 1.73 12.14 -12.31
CA GLN A 204 2.03 12.19 -13.74
C GLN A 204 3.51 12.05 -14.03
N LEU A 205 4.36 12.78 -13.30
CA LEU A 205 5.81 12.65 -13.45
C LEU A 205 6.31 11.22 -13.19
N CYS A 206 5.74 10.52 -12.22
CA CYS A 206 6.04 9.10 -12.00
C CYS A 206 5.69 8.25 -13.22
N PHE A 207 4.52 8.50 -13.83
CA PHE A 207 4.09 7.81 -15.04
C PHE A 207 4.96 8.11 -16.25
N ASP A 208 5.56 9.30 -16.32
CA ASP A 208 6.44 9.68 -17.42
C ASP A 208 7.85 9.11 -17.27
N HIS A 209 8.35 8.97 -16.03
CA HIS A 209 9.77 8.73 -15.78
C HIS A 209 10.10 7.38 -15.14
N ALA A 210 9.20 6.73 -14.41
CA ALA A 210 9.47 5.42 -13.82
C ALA A 210 9.56 4.33 -14.89
N GLN A 211 10.50 3.40 -14.72
CA GLN A 211 10.69 2.27 -15.65
C GLN A 211 9.55 1.26 -15.54
N ASN A 212 9.12 0.94 -14.32
CA ASN A 212 7.99 0.05 -14.05
C ASN A 212 6.95 0.77 -13.19
N LYS A 213 5.73 0.81 -13.64
CA LYS A 213 4.61 1.53 -13.02
C LYS A 213 3.55 0.56 -12.56
N THR A 214 3.36 0.49 -11.27
CA THR A 214 2.30 -0.33 -10.65
C THR A 214 1.26 0.58 -10.05
N VAL A 215 0.01 0.37 -10.40
CA VAL A 215 -1.12 1.04 -9.78
C VAL A 215 -1.94 0.07 -8.94
N ILE A 216 -2.39 0.54 -7.79
CA ILE A 216 -3.31 -0.17 -6.89
C ILE A 216 -4.64 0.54 -6.98
N VAL A 217 -5.70 -0.18 -7.34
CA VAL A 217 -7.06 0.38 -7.30
C VAL A 217 -7.61 0.23 -5.89
N ALA A 218 -7.58 1.32 -5.13
CA ALA A 218 -8.01 1.34 -3.73
C ALA A 218 -9.53 1.48 -3.57
N ALA A 219 -10.23 1.86 -4.66
CA ALA A 219 -11.69 1.99 -4.69
C ALA A 219 -12.25 2.94 -3.61
N ASP A 220 -11.62 4.09 -3.44
CA ASP A 220 -12.04 5.12 -2.48
C ASP A 220 -12.74 6.26 -3.24
N PRO A 221 -14.08 6.32 -3.20
CA PRO A 221 -14.83 7.37 -3.86
C PRO A 221 -14.62 8.70 -3.12
N ALA A 222 -14.08 9.69 -3.82
CA ALA A 222 -13.90 11.03 -3.30
C ALA A 222 -14.73 12.04 -4.11
N PRO A 223 -15.20 13.14 -3.48
CA PRO A 223 -15.96 14.17 -4.17
C PRO A 223 -15.14 14.99 -5.18
N SER A 224 -13.83 14.90 -5.12
CA SER A 224 -12.90 15.58 -6.02
C SER A 224 -11.78 14.64 -6.43
N THR A 225 -11.59 14.48 -7.72
CA THR A 225 -10.55 13.63 -8.29
C THR A 225 -9.72 14.37 -9.32
N ALA A 226 -8.53 13.88 -9.61
CA ALA A 226 -7.67 14.39 -10.68
C ALA A 226 -7.03 13.25 -11.44
N ALA A 227 -6.94 13.41 -12.76
CA ALA A 227 -6.27 12.47 -13.66
C ALA A 227 -4.76 12.50 -13.46
N ILE A 228 -4.14 11.32 -13.50
CA ILE A 228 -2.68 11.17 -13.40
C ILE A 228 -2.07 10.48 -14.61
N GLY A 229 -2.87 9.96 -15.52
CA GLY A 229 -2.43 9.26 -16.71
C GLY A 229 -3.49 8.29 -17.21
N HIS A 230 -3.10 7.44 -18.13
CA HIS A 230 -3.98 6.42 -18.71
C HIS A 230 -3.48 5.01 -18.40
N LEU A 231 -4.42 4.06 -18.36
CA LEU A 231 -4.18 2.66 -18.03
C LEU A 231 -3.03 2.02 -18.86
N HIS A 232 -2.93 2.33 -20.15
CA HIS A 232 -1.90 1.77 -21.03
C HIS A 232 -0.45 2.16 -20.62
N GLN A 233 -0.29 3.20 -19.80
CA GLN A 233 1.01 3.61 -19.28
C GLN A 233 1.47 2.74 -18.10
N ALA A 234 0.56 2.03 -17.44
CA ALA A 234 0.90 1.14 -16.33
C ALA A 234 1.42 -0.22 -16.84
N GLU A 235 2.44 -0.76 -16.20
CA GLU A 235 2.90 -2.12 -16.40
C GLU A 235 2.06 -3.10 -15.61
N ASN A 236 1.69 -2.76 -14.38
CA ASN A 236 0.90 -3.62 -13.51
C ASN A 236 -0.27 -2.87 -12.88
N VAL A 237 -1.40 -3.57 -12.77
CA VAL A 237 -2.58 -3.12 -12.04
C VAL A 237 -2.96 -4.18 -11.03
N ILE A 238 -3.01 -3.81 -9.74
CA ILE A 238 -3.37 -4.72 -8.67
C ILE A 238 -4.71 -4.29 -8.11
N VAL A 239 -5.65 -5.23 -8.12
CA VAL A 239 -7.04 -4.99 -7.75
C VAL A 239 -7.55 -6.09 -6.81
N SER A 240 -8.48 -5.75 -5.93
CA SER A 240 -9.20 -6.74 -5.15
C SER A 240 -10.07 -7.64 -6.03
N ARG A 241 -10.30 -8.89 -5.62
CA ARG A 241 -11.30 -9.77 -6.26
C ARG A 241 -12.73 -9.24 -6.19
N SER A 242 -13.04 -8.42 -5.21
CA SER A 242 -14.35 -7.79 -5.08
C SER A 242 -14.60 -6.67 -6.06
N ILE A 243 -13.61 -6.35 -6.92
CA ILE A 243 -13.79 -5.36 -7.97
C ILE A 243 -14.83 -5.85 -8.97
N ASN A 244 -15.67 -4.93 -9.46
CA ASN A 244 -16.77 -5.30 -10.34
C ASN A 244 -16.28 -5.78 -11.70
N GLU A 245 -17.15 -6.50 -12.41
CA GLU A 245 -16.86 -7.05 -13.76
C GLU A 245 -16.49 -5.97 -14.78
N GLN A 246 -16.99 -4.76 -14.63
CA GLN A 246 -16.70 -3.64 -15.52
C GLN A 246 -15.20 -3.30 -15.53
N TYR A 247 -14.56 -3.24 -14.35
CA TYR A 247 -13.11 -3.04 -14.26
C TYR A 247 -12.33 -4.18 -14.91
N GLN A 248 -12.75 -5.43 -14.68
CA GLN A 248 -12.10 -6.58 -15.31
C GLN A 248 -12.21 -6.51 -16.84
N GLN A 249 -13.36 -6.12 -17.38
CA GLN A 249 -13.55 -5.91 -18.82
C GLN A 249 -12.68 -4.77 -19.37
N GLN A 250 -12.55 -3.66 -18.61
CA GLN A 250 -11.66 -2.56 -19.00
C GLN A 250 -10.20 -3.01 -19.09
N LEU A 251 -9.71 -3.79 -18.11
CA LEU A 251 -8.35 -4.33 -18.12
C LEU A 251 -8.13 -5.29 -19.29
N GLN A 252 -9.06 -6.24 -19.51
CA GLN A 252 -8.97 -7.19 -20.62
C GLN A 252 -8.98 -6.49 -21.97
N SER A 253 -9.85 -5.49 -22.16
CA SER A 253 -9.94 -4.72 -23.41
C SER A 253 -8.79 -3.74 -23.63
N ALA A 254 -7.89 -3.58 -22.66
CA ALA A 254 -6.65 -2.82 -22.72
C ALA A 254 -5.41 -3.71 -22.80
N ASP A 255 -5.56 -4.97 -23.24
CA ASP A 255 -4.50 -5.97 -23.38
C ASP A 255 -3.76 -6.32 -22.07
N PHE A 256 -4.40 -6.12 -20.92
CA PHE A 256 -3.89 -6.65 -19.67
C PHE A 256 -4.28 -8.12 -19.49
N VAL A 257 -3.35 -8.90 -19.01
CA VAL A 257 -3.55 -10.32 -18.69
C VAL A 257 -3.31 -10.56 -17.19
N ILE A 258 -3.99 -11.55 -16.63
CA ILE A 258 -3.76 -11.92 -15.22
C ILE A 258 -2.40 -12.60 -15.13
N LEU A 259 -1.46 -11.94 -14.47
CA LEU A 259 -0.14 -12.47 -14.17
C LEU A 259 -0.16 -13.35 -12.92
N TYR A 260 -0.91 -12.94 -11.92
CA TYR A 260 -1.02 -13.64 -10.66
C TYR A 260 -2.41 -13.47 -10.03
N THR A 261 -2.86 -14.49 -9.32
CA THR A 261 -4.15 -14.50 -8.61
C THR A 261 -3.99 -15.11 -7.22
N SER A 262 -4.67 -14.52 -6.25
CA SER A 262 -4.86 -15.07 -4.92
C SER A 262 -6.35 -15.12 -4.56
N ASN A 263 -6.67 -15.54 -3.34
CA ASN A 263 -8.06 -15.54 -2.88
C ASN A 263 -8.65 -14.13 -2.74
N GLU A 264 -7.81 -13.11 -2.60
CA GLU A 264 -8.22 -11.75 -2.26
C GLU A 264 -8.01 -10.74 -3.39
N CYS A 265 -7.06 -10.98 -4.31
CA CYS A 265 -6.74 -10.02 -5.35
C CYS A 265 -6.22 -10.64 -6.64
N PHE A 266 -6.21 -9.82 -7.70
CA PHE A 266 -5.60 -10.08 -8.98
C PHE A 266 -4.46 -9.10 -9.23
N THR A 267 -3.37 -9.58 -9.81
CA THR A 267 -2.35 -8.77 -10.46
C THR A 267 -2.51 -8.92 -11.96
N TRP A 268 -2.82 -7.83 -12.64
CA TRP A 268 -2.87 -7.73 -14.08
C TRP A 268 -1.60 -7.09 -14.59
N SER A 269 -1.06 -7.59 -15.68
CA SER A 269 0.12 -7.03 -16.34
C SER A 269 -0.15 -6.77 -17.80
N ASN A 270 0.42 -5.69 -18.34
CA ASN A 270 0.32 -5.35 -19.75
C ASN A 270 1.03 -6.41 -20.58
N ARG A 271 0.33 -7.01 -21.56
CA ARG A 271 0.84 -8.11 -22.40
C ARG A 271 2.06 -7.70 -23.23
N GLU A 272 2.08 -6.48 -23.76
CA GLU A 272 3.18 -5.99 -24.58
C GLU A 272 4.50 -5.95 -23.82
N ARG A 273 4.42 -5.60 -22.51
CA ARG A 273 5.59 -5.49 -21.62
C ARG A 273 6.10 -6.84 -21.09
N LEU A 274 5.32 -7.90 -21.18
CA LEU A 274 5.75 -9.26 -20.79
C LEU A 274 6.61 -9.94 -21.87
N GLN A 275 6.72 -9.33 -23.05
CA GLN A 275 7.49 -9.88 -24.18
C GLN A 275 8.87 -9.23 -24.35
N GLU A 276 9.16 -8.17 -23.60
CA GLU A 276 10.46 -7.51 -23.46
C GLU A 276 11.27 -8.09 -22.28
#